data_a9b61b2c4c7a236b075c0ecfbb98c734
#
_entry.id   a9b61b2c4c7a236b075c0ecfbb98c734
#
_cell.length_a   1.000
_cell.length_b   1.000
_cell.length_c   1.000
_cell.angle_alpha   90.00
_cell.angle_beta   90.00
_cell.angle_gamma   90.00
#
_symmetry.space_group_name_H-M   'P 1'
#
loop_
_entity.id
_entity.type
_entity.pdbx_description
1 polymer ?
#
loop_
_entity_poly.entity_id
_entity_poly.type
_entity_poly.pdbx_seq_one_letter_code
_entity_poly.pdbx_strand_id
1 'polypeptide(L)'
;AQRGVNAKGKTSGGTIVQKLMDGVSGNLPLPIVVGISATPERFNTAMEQDTSRALVKVPVDTFEVKKSGLIKDKLLVLHPKVVTEDGMTLLEAAVEQIKQVEAKWKKYSEEQNEPNVVPLLVIQVPPKCTDETYSSIVSKVKAKWPIITDDCIRHCTESHSTITLNDTTRIEYIAPPDIQDNTAI
;
A
#
# COMPACT_ATOMS: atom_id res chain seq x y z
N ALA A 1 -8.90 -1.25 -11.77
CA ALA A 1 -9.29 -0.37 -12.89
C ALA A 1 -10.53 0.43 -12.51
N GLN A 2 -10.34 1.61 -11.94
CA GLN A 2 -11.44 2.48 -11.49
C GLN A 2 -11.36 3.82 -12.19
N ARG A 3 -11.77 3.88 -13.46
CA ARG A 3 -11.95 5.15 -14.16
C ARG A 3 -13.29 5.12 -14.89
N GLY A 4 -14.32 5.80 -14.36
CA GLY A 4 -15.64 5.80 -14.98
C GLY A 4 -16.51 7.02 -14.74
N VAL A 5 -16.06 8.02 -13.98
CA VAL A 5 -16.81 9.26 -13.83
C VAL A 5 -15.84 10.44 -13.92
N ASN A 6 -15.96 11.21 -14.99
CA ASN A 6 -15.29 12.50 -15.07
C ASN A 6 -16.02 13.52 -14.18
N ALA A 7 -15.27 14.45 -13.56
CA ALA A 7 -15.77 15.52 -12.68
C ALA A 7 -16.85 16.45 -13.29
N LYS A 8 -17.32 16.18 -14.51
CA LYS A 8 -18.38 16.91 -15.22
C LYS A 8 -19.65 16.09 -15.47
N GLY A 9 -19.84 14.94 -14.80
CA GLY A 9 -21.10 14.20 -14.89
C GLY A 9 -21.48 13.65 -16.28
N LYS A 10 -20.57 13.67 -17.26
CA LYS A 10 -20.79 13.00 -18.54
C LYS A 10 -20.30 11.58 -18.43
N THR A 11 -21.19 10.63 -18.48
CA THR A 11 -20.93 9.21 -18.73
C THR A 11 -20.21 9.06 -20.08
N SER A 12 -18.89 9.07 -20.08
CA SER A 12 -18.14 8.57 -21.23
C SER A 12 -18.31 7.06 -21.22
N GLY A 13 -18.84 6.55 -22.31
CA GLY A 13 -19.26 5.18 -22.55
C GLY A 13 -18.64 4.14 -21.62
N GLY A 14 -19.40 3.52 -20.80
CA GLY A 14 -19.17 2.64 -19.67
C GLY A 14 -17.78 2.05 -19.46
N THR A 15 -17.46 1.62 -18.27
CA THR A 15 -16.20 0.92 -17.98
C THR A 15 -16.06 -0.30 -18.88
N ILE A 16 -14.84 -0.79 -19.09
CA ILE A 16 -14.60 -2.05 -19.84
C ILE A 16 -15.48 -3.18 -19.30
N VAL A 17 -15.62 -3.26 -17.97
CA VAL A 17 -16.48 -4.26 -17.32
C VAL A 17 -17.96 -4.09 -17.72
N GLN A 18 -18.50 -2.88 -17.69
CA GLN A 18 -19.87 -2.61 -18.15
C GLN A 18 -20.06 -2.98 -19.61
N LYS A 19 -19.12 -2.62 -20.48
CA LYS A 19 -19.19 -2.97 -21.90
C LYS A 19 -19.18 -4.48 -22.13
N LEU A 20 -18.41 -5.23 -21.34
CA LEU A 20 -18.41 -6.69 -21.41
C LEU A 20 -19.71 -7.30 -20.87
N MET A 21 -20.28 -6.68 -19.84
CA MET A 21 -21.55 -7.11 -19.25
C MET A 21 -22.73 -6.85 -20.19
N ASP A 22 -22.77 -5.67 -20.78
CA ASP A 22 -23.91 -5.22 -21.59
C ASP A 22 -23.79 -5.61 -23.07
N GLY A 23 -22.61 -6.06 -23.47
CA GLY A 23 -22.26 -6.27 -24.88
C GLY A 23 -21.93 -4.97 -25.60
N VAL A 24 -21.04 -5.02 -26.59
CA VAL A 24 -20.67 -3.86 -27.43
C VAL A 24 -20.55 -4.28 -28.88
N SER A 25 -21.17 -3.51 -29.78
CA SER A 25 -20.93 -3.54 -31.24
C SER A 25 -20.63 -4.94 -31.83
N GLY A 26 -21.64 -5.81 -31.82
CA GLY A 26 -21.52 -7.15 -32.40
C GLY A 26 -21.10 -8.26 -31.43
N ASN A 27 -20.74 -7.94 -30.20
CA ASN A 27 -20.50 -8.92 -29.15
C ASN A 27 -21.71 -9.07 -28.23
N LEU A 28 -22.13 -10.29 -27.99
CA LEU A 28 -23.21 -10.58 -27.04
C LEU A 28 -22.76 -10.29 -25.60
N PRO A 29 -23.70 -9.87 -24.72
CA PRO A 29 -23.45 -9.73 -23.29
C PRO A 29 -22.91 -11.03 -22.68
N LEU A 30 -21.98 -10.93 -21.73
CA LEU A 30 -21.53 -12.10 -20.98
C LEU A 30 -22.69 -12.66 -20.14
N PRO A 31 -23.03 -13.94 -20.26
CA PRO A 31 -24.18 -14.51 -19.56
C PRO A 31 -23.97 -14.57 -18.03
N ILE A 32 -22.75 -14.78 -17.60
CA ILE A 32 -22.37 -14.89 -16.19
C ILE A 32 -21.15 -14.01 -15.93
N VAL A 33 -21.20 -13.21 -14.88
CA VAL A 33 -20.09 -12.39 -14.39
C VAL A 33 -19.89 -12.66 -12.91
N VAL A 34 -18.68 -13.02 -12.53
CA VAL A 34 -18.28 -13.23 -11.13
C VAL A 34 -17.39 -12.07 -10.70
N GLY A 35 -17.81 -11.31 -9.69
CA GLY A 35 -17.04 -10.24 -9.07
C GLY A 35 -16.51 -10.67 -7.71
N ILE A 36 -15.20 -10.47 -7.47
CA ILE A 36 -14.57 -10.65 -6.16
C ILE A 36 -14.08 -9.29 -5.69
N SER A 37 -14.59 -8.81 -4.57
CA SER A 37 -14.25 -7.50 -4.05
C SER A 37 -14.44 -7.44 -2.53
N ALA A 38 -13.56 -6.70 -1.86
CA ALA A 38 -13.74 -6.34 -0.45
C ALA A 38 -14.73 -5.19 -0.26
N THR A 39 -15.04 -4.43 -1.33
CA THR A 39 -15.95 -3.27 -1.33
C THR A 39 -16.97 -3.41 -2.47
N PRO A 40 -17.98 -4.29 -2.33
CA PRO A 40 -18.91 -4.64 -3.40
C PRO A 40 -19.95 -3.54 -3.71
N GLU A 41 -20.03 -2.46 -2.91
CA GLU A 41 -21.09 -1.46 -2.98
C GLU A 41 -21.24 -0.84 -4.38
N ARG A 42 -20.12 -0.53 -5.04
CA ARG A 42 -20.14 0.04 -6.40
C ARG A 42 -20.69 -0.92 -7.44
N PHE A 43 -20.32 -2.21 -7.31
CA PHE A 43 -20.82 -3.25 -8.18
C PHE A 43 -22.32 -3.48 -7.92
N ASN A 44 -22.71 -3.53 -6.65
CA ASN A 44 -24.12 -3.66 -6.26
C ASN A 44 -24.95 -2.53 -6.82
N THR A 45 -24.54 -1.27 -6.65
CA THR A 45 -25.24 -0.10 -7.19
C THR A 45 -25.37 -0.15 -8.71
N ALA A 46 -24.33 -0.57 -9.42
CA ALA A 46 -24.41 -0.73 -10.87
C ALA A 46 -25.39 -1.84 -11.29
N MET A 47 -25.42 -2.94 -10.55
CA MET A 47 -26.30 -4.09 -10.81
C MET A 47 -27.76 -3.83 -10.41
N GLU A 48 -28.02 -3.01 -9.40
CA GLU A 48 -29.38 -2.61 -9.01
C GLU A 48 -30.12 -1.83 -10.11
N GLN A 49 -29.37 -1.21 -11.02
CA GLN A 49 -29.90 -0.50 -12.18
C GLN A 49 -30.18 -1.44 -13.37
N ASP A 50 -29.63 -2.64 -13.36
CA ASP A 50 -29.81 -3.63 -14.42
C ASP A 50 -30.83 -4.71 -13.99
N THR A 51 -32.06 -4.52 -14.42
CA THR A 51 -33.16 -5.47 -14.11
C THR A 51 -33.12 -6.74 -14.95
N SER A 52 -32.23 -6.83 -15.92
CA SER A 52 -32.11 -8.01 -16.81
C SER A 52 -31.32 -9.16 -16.18
N ARG A 53 -30.62 -8.92 -15.06
CA ARG A 53 -29.74 -9.87 -14.41
C ARG A 53 -30.10 -10.11 -12.95
N ALA A 54 -29.94 -11.34 -12.51
CA ALA A 54 -30.03 -11.70 -11.10
C ALA A 54 -28.68 -11.47 -10.41
N LEU A 55 -28.64 -10.71 -9.32
CA LEU A 55 -27.49 -10.53 -8.47
C LEU A 55 -27.51 -11.49 -7.29
N VAL A 56 -26.56 -12.41 -7.25
CA VAL A 56 -26.35 -13.32 -6.12
C VAL A 56 -25.16 -12.81 -5.31
N LYS A 57 -25.38 -12.45 -4.05
CA LYS A 57 -24.34 -12.02 -3.12
C LYS A 57 -23.91 -13.20 -2.25
N VAL A 58 -22.61 -13.51 -2.29
CA VAL A 58 -22.01 -14.55 -1.44
C VAL A 58 -21.04 -13.86 -0.48
N PRO A 59 -21.50 -13.47 0.73
CA PRO A 59 -20.60 -12.89 1.72
C PRO A 59 -19.66 -13.98 2.27
N VAL A 60 -18.39 -13.62 2.41
CA VAL A 60 -17.41 -14.46 3.09
C VAL A 60 -17.31 -14.01 4.54
N ASP A 61 -17.44 -14.94 5.47
CA ASP A 61 -17.34 -14.65 6.89
C ASP A 61 -15.91 -14.19 7.26
N THR A 62 -15.81 -13.03 7.89
CA THR A 62 -14.54 -12.47 8.36
C THR A 62 -13.80 -13.40 9.31
N PHE A 63 -14.53 -14.18 10.12
CA PHE A 63 -13.91 -15.14 11.04
C PHE A 63 -13.21 -16.27 10.27
N GLU A 64 -13.83 -16.81 9.22
CA GLU A 64 -13.22 -17.83 8.38
C GLU A 64 -11.99 -17.29 7.61
N VAL A 65 -12.03 -16.03 7.16
CA VAL A 65 -10.87 -15.38 6.54
C VAL A 65 -9.73 -15.19 7.54
N LYS A 66 -10.01 -14.83 8.81
CA LYS A 66 -9.00 -14.79 9.87
C LYS A 66 -8.38 -16.15 10.14
N LYS A 67 -9.22 -17.17 10.27
CA LYS A 67 -8.81 -18.55 10.52
C LYS A 67 -7.92 -19.11 9.41
N SER A 68 -8.10 -18.65 8.17
CA SER A 68 -7.26 -19.05 7.03
C SER A 68 -5.86 -18.41 7.04
N GLY A 69 -5.59 -17.46 7.94
CA GLY A 69 -4.30 -16.73 7.99
C GLY A 69 -4.12 -15.65 6.93
N LEU A 70 -5.14 -15.36 6.10
CA LEU A 70 -5.06 -14.36 5.03
C LEU A 70 -5.07 -12.92 5.54
N ILE A 71 -5.55 -12.69 6.77
CA ILE A 71 -5.54 -11.36 7.36
C ILE A 71 -4.86 -11.38 8.73
N LYS A 72 -4.25 -10.26 9.10
CA LYS A 72 -3.56 -10.12 10.39
C LYS A 72 -4.57 -10.11 11.54
N ASP A 73 -4.22 -10.76 12.64
CA ASP A 73 -5.05 -10.79 13.85
C ASP A 73 -5.16 -9.43 14.52
N LYS A 74 -4.10 -8.62 14.43
CA LYS A 74 -4.01 -7.32 15.10
C LYS A 74 -3.42 -6.27 14.17
N LEU A 75 -4.05 -5.10 14.18
CA LEU A 75 -3.52 -3.86 13.67
C LEU A 75 -3.28 -2.94 14.86
N LEU A 76 -2.02 -2.58 15.12
CA LEU A 76 -1.66 -1.61 16.16
C LEU A 76 -1.58 -0.23 15.53
N VAL A 77 -2.44 0.68 15.99
CA VAL A 77 -2.38 2.09 15.64
C VAL A 77 -1.76 2.83 16.82
N LEU A 78 -0.56 3.36 16.59
CA LEU A 78 0.20 4.13 17.57
C LEU A 78 0.13 5.61 17.21
N HIS A 79 -0.16 6.43 18.20
CA HIS A 79 -0.17 7.88 18.04
C HIS A 79 0.69 8.50 19.13
N PRO A 80 1.72 9.30 18.81
CA PRO A 80 2.51 9.99 19.81
C PRO A 80 1.64 11.04 20.53
N LYS A 81 1.98 11.34 21.80
CA LYS A 81 1.24 12.30 22.63
C LYS A 81 1.32 13.73 22.08
N VAL A 82 2.41 14.06 21.42
CA VAL A 82 2.66 15.35 20.79
C VAL A 82 2.98 15.13 19.33
N VAL A 83 2.33 15.86 18.45
CA VAL A 83 2.55 15.84 17.01
C VAL A 83 2.89 17.24 16.57
N THR A 84 4.02 17.41 15.86
CA THR A 84 4.39 18.65 15.20
C THR A 84 3.66 18.78 13.86
N GLU A 85 3.43 19.99 13.39
CA GLU A 85 2.71 20.25 12.11
C GLU A 85 3.41 19.62 10.90
N ASP A 86 4.73 19.52 10.95
CA ASP A 86 5.55 18.89 9.91
C ASP A 86 5.55 17.36 9.94
N GLY A 87 4.89 16.73 10.93
CA GLY A 87 4.84 15.29 11.11
C GLY A 87 6.16 14.64 11.55
N MET A 88 7.21 15.39 11.80
CA MET A 88 8.55 14.87 12.13
C MET A 88 8.57 14.12 13.46
N THR A 89 7.71 14.48 14.41
CA THR A 89 7.55 13.74 15.68
C THR A 89 6.98 12.33 15.44
N LEU A 90 6.07 12.19 14.45
CA LEU A 90 5.53 10.88 14.05
C LEU A 90 6.63 10.01 13.45
N LEU A 91 7.47 10.58 12.60
CA LEU A 91 8.59 9.88 11.97
C LEU A 91 9.59 9.39 13.04
N GLU A 92 9.96 10.23 13.98
CA GLU A 92 10.87 9.85 15.06
C GLU A 92 10.30 8.71 15.92
N ALA A 93 9.02 8.77 16.25
CA ALA A 93 8.33 7.71 16.97
C ALA A 93 8.26 6.40 16.17
N ALA A 94 8.04 6.49 14.85
CA ALA A 94 8.02 5.32 13.98
C ALA A 94 9.40 4.66 13.88
N VAL A 95 10.47 5.45 13.77
CA VAL A 95 11.85 4.92 13.77
C VAL A 95 12.17 4.23 15.09
N GLU A 96 11.78 4.80 16.21
CA GLU A 96 12.02 4.16 17.52
C GLU A 96 11.21 2.86 17.66
N GLN A 97 9.99 2.85 17.14
CA GLN A 97 9.16 1.65 17.18
C GLN A 97 9.73 0.52 16.30
N ILE A 98 10.23 0.82 15.10
CA ILE A 98 10.77 -0.23 14.22
C ILE A 98 12.06 -0.83 14.78
N LYS A 99 12.91 -0.05 15.44
CA LYS A 99 14.08 -0.59 16.17
C LYS A 99 13.69 -1.62 17.23
N GLN A 100 12.61 -1.35 17.97
CA GLN A 100 12.08 -2.29 18.95
C GLN A 100 11.50 -3.55 18.30
N VAL A 101 10.86 -3.40 17.14
CA VAL A 101 10.32 -4.53 16.36
C VAL A 101 11.46 -5.39 15.82
N GLU A 102 12.50 -4.78 15.27
CA GLU A 102 13.71 -5.48 14.81
C GLU A 102 14.35 -6.30 15.92
N ALA A 103 14.56 -5.69 17.08
CA ALA A 103 15.13 -6.40 18.23
C ALA A 103 14.30 -7.60 18.68
N LYS A 104 12.97 -7.48 18.63
CA LYS A 104 12.04 -8.58 18.95
C LYS A 104 12.11 -9.70 17.91
N TRP A 105 12.16 -9.36 16.62
CA TRP A 105 12.27 -10.34 15.55
C TRP A 105 13.61 -11.09 15.62
N LYS A 106 14.70 -10.37 15.83
CA LYS A 106 16.03 -10.99 16.00
C LYS A 106 16.03 -11.99 17.15
N LYS A 107 15.51 -11.59 18.32
CA LYS A 107 15.41 -12.48 19.47
C LYS A 107 14.54 -13.71 19.16
N TYR A 108 13.38 -13.52 18.54
CA TYR A 108 12.49 -14.61 18.16
C TYR A 108 13.18 -15.59 17.18
N SER A 109 13.84 -15.07 16.16
CA SER A 109 14.54 -15.90 15.18
C SER A 109 15.66 -16.73 15.82
N GLU A 110 16.41 -16.14 16.74
CA GLU A 110 17.44 -16.85 17.51
C GLU A 110 16.83 -17.96 18.40
N GLU A 111 15.74 -17.66 19.11
CA GLU A 111 15.08 -18.62 20.00
C GLU A 111 14.39 -19.78 19.25
N GLN A 112 13.88 -19.51 18.04
CA GLN A 112 13.17 -20.52 17.23
C GLN A 112 14.08 -21.20 16.19
N ASN A 113 15.33 -20.76 16.05
CA ASN A 113 16.26 -21.21 15.00
C ASN A 113 15.69 -21.02 13.59
N GLU A 114 15.02 -19.86 13.37
CA GLU A 114 14.39 -19.46 12.11
C GLU A 114 15.23 -18.35 11.45
N PRO A 115 15.09 -18.15 10.13
CA PRO A 115 15.74 -17.02 9.46
C PRO A 115 15.34 -15.69 10.08
N ASN A 116 16.30 -14.76 10.18
CA ASN A 116 16.00 -13.43 10.70
C ASN A 116 15.06 -12.68 9.76
N VAL A 117 14.02 -12.08 10.33
CA VAL A 117 13.10 -11.21 9.60
C VAL A 117 13.50 -9.76 9.86
N VAL A 118 13.81 -9.05 8.79
CA VAL A 118 14.12 -7.63 8.84
C VAL A 118 12.81 -6.84 8.61
N PRO A 119 12.36 -6.06 9.61
CA PRO A 119 11.12 -5.30 9.46
C PRO A 119 11.32 -4.10 8.53
N LEU A 120 10.28 -3.75 7.77
CA LEU A 120 10.27 -2.65 6.82
C LEU A 120 9.56 -1.43 7.39
N LEU A 121 10.21 -0.27 7.37
CA LEU A 121 9.58 1.02 7.63
C LEU A 121 9.13 1.65 6.31
N VAL A 122 7.82 1.76 6.13
CA VAL A 122 7.23 2.44 4.97
C VAL A 122 6.79 3.85 5.36
N ILE A 123 7.34 4.84 4.67
CA ILE A 123 7.02 6.25 4.88
C ILE A 123 6.25 6.76 3.66
N GLN A 124 4.99 7.11 3.85
CA GLN A 124 4.20 7.72 2.81
C GLN A 124 4.48 9.22 2.76
N VAL A 125 4.90 9.69 1.61
CA VAL A 125 5.13 11.11 1.34
C VAL A 125 3.98 11.71 0.50
N PRO A 126 3.71 13.02 0.63
CA PRO A 126 2.69 13.67 -0.19
C PRO A 126 3.07 13.66 -1.69
N PRO A 127 2.08 13.74 -2.58
CA PRO A 127 2.35 13.94 -4.01
C PRO A 127 3.20 15.19 -4.25
N LYS A 128 4.19 15.09 -5.16
CA LYS A 128 5.13 16.20 -5.46
C LYS A 128 5.97 16.63 -4.25
N CYS A 129 6.39 15.65 -3.45
CA CYS A 129 7.35 15.88 -2.37
C CYS A 129 8.63 16.52 -2.92
N THR A 130 9.14 17.52 -2.21
CA THR A 130 10.37 18.23 -2.63
C THR A 130 11.63 17.53 -2.11
N ASP A 131 12.77 17.83 -2.72
CA ASP A 131 14.07 17.28 -2.31
C ASP A 131 14.43 17.68 -0.87
N GLU A 132 14.02 18.85 -0.42
CA GLU A 132 14.19 19.29 0.98
C GLU A 132 13.41 18.41 1.95
N THR A 133 12.20 18.00 1.56
CA THR A 133 11.38 17.10 2.39
C THR A 133 12.02 15.71 2.46
N TYR A 134 12.47 15.16 1.33
CA TYR A 134 13.23 13.90 1.34
C TYR A 134 14.49 13.99 2.18
N SER A 135 15.27 15.05 2.02
CA SER A 135 16.49 15.29 2.78
C SER A 135 16.22 15.37 4.28
N SER A 136 15.14 16.05 4.69
CA SER A 136 14.72 16.14 6.08
C SER A 136 14.33 14.77 6.65
N ILE A 137 13.54 13.98 5.91
CA ILE A 137 13.14 12.63 6.32
C ILE A 137 14.38 11.74 6.51
N VAL A 138 15.26 11.68 5.51
CA VAL A 138 16.47 10.84 5.55
C VAL A 138 17.39 11.23 6.70
N SER A 139 17.61 12.54 6.88
CA SER A 139 18.44 13.05 7.96
C SER A 139 17.89 12.68 9.34
N LYS A 140 16.57 12.78 9.53
CA LYS A 140 15.91 12.38 10.77
C LYS A 140 16.00 10.89 11.04
N VAL A 141 15.78 10.06 10.01
CA VAL A 141 15.92 8.60 10.13
C VAL A 141 17.33 8.24 10.54
N LYS A 142 18.35 8.75 9.85
CA LYS A 142 19.76 8.47 10.16
C LYS A 142 20.18 9.02 11.53
N ALA A 143 19.70 10.18 11.94
CA ALA A 143 19.97 10.74 13.26
C ALA A 143 19.43 9.84 14.39
N LYS A 144 18.25 9.23 14.20
CA LYS A 144 17.63 8.33 15.19
C LYS A 144 18.12 6.88 15.08
N TRP A 145 18.61 6.50 13.90
CA TRP A 145 19.09 5.15 13.63
C TRP A 145 20.40 5.18 12.82
N PRO A 146 21.54 5.49 13.47
CA PRO A 146 22.82 5.74 12.79
C PRO A 146 23.41 4.58 11.97
N ILE A 147 22.95 3.35 12.19
CA ILE A 147 23.38 2.19 11.42
C ILE A 147 22.74 2.11 10.03
N ILE A 148 21.68 2.88 9.77
CA ILE A 148 21.03 2.93 8.47
C ILE A 148 21.92 3.71 7.50
N THR A 149 22.38 3.02 6.47
CA THR A 149 23.14 3.60 5.35
C THR A 149 22.21 3.99 4.20
N ASP A 150 22.74 4.65 3.17
CA ASP A 150 21.95 5.02 1.98
C ASP A 150 21.44 3.77 1.26
N ASP A 151 22.19 2.67 1.28
CA ASP A 151 21.80 1.42 0.66
C ASP A 151 20.57 0.76 1.31
N CYS A 152 20.27 1.14 2.56
CA CYS A 152 19.08 0.69 3.27
C CYS A 152 17.81 1.50 2.91
N ILE A 153 17.94 2.58 2.14
CA ILE A 153 16.85 3.50 1.83
C ILE A 153 16.51 3.41 0.35
N ARG A 154 15.25 3.16 0.04
CA ARG A 154 14.73 3.08 -1.33
C ARG A 154 13.46 3.90 -1.47
N HIS A 155 13.07 4.21 -2.69
CA HIS A 155 11.79 4.83 -2.99
C HIS A 155 11.04 4.05 -4.07
N CYS A 156 9.71 4.15 -4.03
CA CYS A 156 8.80 3.58 -5.03
C CYS A 156 7.80 4.65 -5.54
N THR A 157 8.28 5.87 -5.75
CA THR A 157 7.47 6.98 -6.26
C THR A 157 7.27 6.88 -7.78
N GLU A 158 6.41 7.73 -8.35
CA GLU A 158 6.12 7.75 -9.80
C GLU A 158 7.37 8.02 -10.66
N SER A 159 8.36 8.75 -10.12
CA SER A 159 9.66 8.90 -10.75
C SER A 159 10.49 7.64 -10.53
N HIS A 160 10.65 6.83 -11.56
CA HIS A 160 11.46 5.60 -11.49
C HIS A 160 12.98 5.88 -11.59
N SER A 161 13.41 7.10 -11.33
CA SER A 161 14.81 7.53 -11.36
C SER A 161 15.37 7.71 -9.97
N THR A 162 16.68 7.49 -9.80
CA THR A 162 17.38 7.77 -8.55
C THR A 162 17.17 9.22 -8.09
N ILE A 163 16.79 9.41 -6.85
CA ILE A 163 16.70 10.73 -6.21
C ILE A 163 18.07 11.04 -5.60
N THR A 164 18.67 12.15 -5.99
CA THR A 164 19.95 12.62 -5.43
C THR A 164 19.70 13.81 -4.52
N LEU A 165 20.04 13.66 -3.24
CA LEU A 165 19.89 14.67 -2.22
C LEU A 165 21.25 15.26 -1.85
N ASN A 166 21.37 16.59 -1.81
CA ASN A 166 22.56 17.30 -1.33
C ASN A 166 23.88 16.79 -1.96
N ASP A 167 23.85 16.45 -3.26
CA ASP A 167 24.97 15.95 -4.07
C ASP A 167 25.67 14.67 -3.54
N THR A 168 25.24 14.12 -2.43
CA THR A 168 25.92 12.99 -1.75
C THR A 168 25.01 11.79 -1.48
N THR A 169 23.79 12.02 -1.04
CA THR A 169 22.85 10.95 -0.69
C THR A 169 22.04 10.52 -1.91
N ARG A 170 22.11 9.27 -2.28
CA ARG A 170 21.34 8.69 -3.39
C ARG A 170 20.31 7.71 -2.85
N ILE A 171 19.05 7.92 -3.26
CA ILE A 171 17.95 7.00 -2.96
C ILE A 171 17.54 6.34 -4.26
N GLU A 172 17.81 5.07 -4.39
CA GLU A 172 17.49 4.31 -5.58
C GLU A 172 16.01 3.91 -5.63
N TYR A 173 15.50 3.77 -6.84
CA TYR A 173 14.16 3.26 -7.05
C TYR A 173 14.11 1.74 -6.81
N ILE A 174 13.04 1.29 -6.17
CA ILE A 174 12.69 -0.13 -6.06
C ILE A 174 11.24 -0.32 -6.53
N ALA A 175 11.02 -1.32 -7.39
CA ALA A 175 9.65 -1.66 -7.77
C ALA A 175 8.92 -2.36 -6.61
N PRO A 176 7.62 -2.07 -6.38
CA PRO A 176 6.89 -2.69 -5.27
C PRO A 176 6.95 -4.22 -5.19
N PRO A 177 6.95 -4.99 -6.29
CA PRO A 177 7.12 -6.44 -6.22
C PRO A 177 8.48 -6.88 -5.68
N ASP A 178 9.52 -6.06 -5.86
CA ASP A 178 10.90 -6.42 -5.53
C ASP A 178 11.26 -6.10 -4.07
N ILE A 179 10.36 -5.43 -3.34
CA ILE A 179 10.61 -5.01 -1.95
C ILE A 179 10.85 -6.22 -1.04
N GLN A 180 10.06 -7.27 -1.21
CA GLN A 180 10.16 -8.46 -0.36
C GLN A 180 11.40 -9.32 -0.64
N ASP A 181 11.97 -9.22 -1.85
CA ASP A 181 13.15 -9.99 -2.27
C ASP A 181 14.45 -9.22 -2.00
N ASN A 182 14.34 -7.94 -1.61
CA ASN A 182 15.51 -7.12 -1.33
C ASN A 182 15.98 -7.34 0.10
N THR A 183 16.93 -8.24 0.26
CA THR A 183 17.54 -8.59 1.56
C THR A 183 18.63 -7.60 2.01
N ALA A 184 18.86 -6.52 1.25
CA ALA A 184 19.91 -5.53 1.54
C ALA A 184 19.47 -4.49 2.59
N ILE A 185 18.42 -4.77 3.35
CA ILE A 185 17.97 -3.91 4.43
C ILE A 185 18.46 -4.45 5.77
#